data_782f8de3561565fad0ee5c1ed16dddea
#
_entry.id   782f8de3561565fad0ee5c1ed16dddea
#
_cell.length_a   1.000
_cell.length_b   1.000
_cell.length_c   1.000
_cell.angle_alpha   90.00
_cell.angle_beta   90.00
_cell.angle_gamma   90.00
#
_symmetry.space_group_name_H-M   'P 1'
#
loop_
_entity.id
_entity.type
_entity.pdbx_description
1 polymer ?
#
loop_
_entity_poly.entity_id
_entity_poly.type
_entity_poly.pdbx_seq_one_letter_code
_entity_poly.pdbx_strand_id
1 'polypeptide(L)'
;MSARRNGSLLAPLAVCALLAGWIALSIVNSRTMGFSLLLLALANLIVYTDALDLALRLWVSRRSAAGVGQSASVAPLTDVSIDLDAIVPPETRLLVPLAPYAIIASVFNLEDRLEEFFESFKPYRDRMWLISDGSTDNTVLRLTQAGWRCFDDGVNRKKPGAIRRLLERLPKHIETVLVIDPDIRLGAPGSSIDLNRFISDFQQSEAAAACPRIMIEPDGFLARFQSFEYALSFCVGRRSLKSFSITSGGVSVYRRDALARALEEHSLSVYAEDLENALILLAHGERIYYDGRLVVRTEGPGTWRRWFSQRVGWYHGRIKVYVERFPEVLRVSRRSPFAAYNYLVYLGVLSIALHPIKVVSAALLVLSLGCGVDALLFDRVLPGLNPEYFAAAISGYLALGVIALFASVPKSERAYAAPIVPLYLCYALIHVIPMTVGYLNYFSLKLFRRRIYQDHYESPADPSASAHPTGLIQ
;
A
#
# COMPACT_ATOMS: atom_id res chain seq x y z
N MET A 1 39.26 2.96 -7.74
CA MET A 1 39.04 1.50 -7.51
C MET A 1 37.92 1.35 -6.50
N SER A 2 36.74 1.01 -6.98
CA SER A 2 35.51 0.97 -6.20
C SER A 2 35.48 -0.26 -5.31
N ALA A 3 35.34 -0.05 -4.01
CA ALA A 3 34.92 -1.10 -3.10
C ALA A 3 33.52 -1.57 -3.53
N ARG A 4 33.46 -2.63 -4.34
CA ARG A 4 32.22 -3.28 -4.74
C ARG A 4 31.44 -3.64 -3.47
N ARG A 5 30.25 -3.10 -3.37
CA ARG A 5 29.23 -3.32 -2.35
C ARG A 5 28.90 -4.83 -2.23
N ASN A 6 29.68 -5.58 -1.48
CA ASN A 6 29.36 -6.95 -1.06
C ASN A 6 28.22 -6.99 -0.01
N GLY A 7 27.67 -5.82 0.36
CA GLY A 7 26.52 -5.71 1.28
C GLY A 7 25.18 -6.14 0.69
N SER A 8 25.09 -6.40 -0.62
CA SER A 8 23.79 -6.61 -1.28
C SER A 8 23.05 -7.91 -0.91
N LEU A 9 23.75 -8.93 -0.48
CA LEU A 9 23.18 -10.23 -0.07
C LEU A 9 23.11 -10.42 1.45
N LEU A 10 23.76 -9.58 2.24
CA LEU A 10 23.85 -9.78 3.69
C LEU A 10 22.49 -9.75 4.40
N ALA A 11 21.60 -8.82 4.04
CA ALA A 11 20.30 -8.73 4.70
C ALA A 11 19.37 -9.92 4.42
N PRO A 12 19.15 -10.39 3.16
CA PRO A 12 18.36 -11.59 2.94
C PRO A 12 19.02 -12.84 3.55
N LEU A 13 20.37 -12.96 3.52
CA LEU A 13 21.07 -14.05 4.18
C LEU A 13 20.92 -13.97 5.70
N ALA A 14 20.97 -12.78 6.30
CA ALA A 14 20.72 -12.58 7.72
C ALA A 14 19.30 -13.00 8.12
N VAL A 15 18.29 -12.66 7.32
CA VAL A 15 16.91 -13.12 7.55
C VAL A 15 16.80 -14.64 7.48
N CYS A 16 17.41 -15.25 6.46
CA CYS A 16 17.42 -16.72 6.32
C CYS A 16 18.18 -17.40 7.46
N ALA A 17 19.32 -16.86 7.89
CA ALA A 17 20.09 -17.39 9.00
C ALA A 17 19.35 -17.26 10.33
N LEU A 18 18.69 -16.13 10.58
CA LEU A 18 17.83 -15.93 11.75
C LEU A 18 16.64 -16.89 11.75
N LEU A 19 16.00 -17.06 10.59
CA LEU A 19 14.89 -18.00 10.46
C LEU A 19 15.34 -19.45 10.71
N ALA A 20 16.47 -19.86 10.13
CA ALA A 20 17.05 -21.18 10.35
C ALA A 20 17.47 -21.39 11.81
N GLY A 21 18.15 -20.42 12.42
CA GLY A 21 18.53 -20.45 13.84
C GLY A 21 17.33 -20.50 14.76
N TRP A 22 16.29 -19.74 14.42
CA TRP A 22 15.02 -19.74 15.12
C TRP A 22 14.31 -21.11 15.07
N ILE A 23 14.20 -21.69 13.87
CA ILE A 23 13.61 -23.03 13.70
C ILE A 23 14.42 -24.07 14.48
N ALA A 24 15.77 -24.00 14.39
CA ALA A 24 16.65 -24.93 15.12
C ALA A 24 16.47 -24.77 16.65
N LEU A 25 16.45 -23.54 17.17
CA LEU A 25 16.23 -23.26 18.59
C LEU A 25 14.85 -23.76 19.04
N SER A 26 13.82 -23.56 18.21
CA SER A 26 12.46 -24.02 18.47
C SER A 26 12.39 -25.55 18.53
N ILE A 27 13.12 -26.25 17.64
CA ILE A 27 13.21 -27.71 17.65
C ILE A 27 13.91 -28.21 18.92
N VAL A 28 15.01 -27.57 19.31
CA VAL A 28 15.76 -27.95 20.53
C VAL A 28 14.89 -27.74 21.77
N ASN A 29 14.29 -26.56 21.91
CA ASN A 29 13.39 -26.27 23.05
C ASN A 29 12.20 -27.22 23.12
N SER A 30 11.57 -27.54 21.99
CA SER A 30 10.44 -28.47 21.98
C SER A 30 10.79 -29.87 22.46
N ARG A 31 12.01 -30.36 22.14
CA ARG A 31 12.50 -31.66 22.60
C ARG A 31 12.85 -31.66 24.07
N THR A 32 13.43 -30.58 24.58
CA THR A 32 13.87 -30.49 25.98
C THR A 32 12.70 -30.23 26.93
N MET A 33 11.64 -29.52 26.44
CA MET A 33 10.52 -29.09 27.27
C MET A 33 9.21 -29.89 27.04
N GLY A 34 9.22 -30.89 26.18
CA GLY A 34 8.02 -31.73 25.90
C GLY A 34 6.92 -31.01 25.09
N PHE A 35 7.26 -29.97 24.35
CA PHE A 35 6.29 -29.21 23.57
C PHE A 35 5.92 -29.87 22.25
N SER A 36 4.68 -29.61 21.81
CA SER A 36 4.28 -29.96 20.47
C SER A 36 4.94 -29.02 19.47
N LEU A 37 5.84 -29.56 18.63
CA LEU A 37 6.44 -28.83 17.50
C LEU A 37 5.37 -28.22 16.56
N LEU A 38 4.23 -28.90 16.45
CA LEU A 38 3.12 -28.42 15.65
C LEU A 38 2.52 -27.13 16.25
N LEU A 39 2.29 -27.09 17.55
CA LEU A 39 1.75 -25.89 18.22
C LEU A 39 2.72 -24.71 18.15
N LEU A 40 4.01 -24.97 18.33
CA LEU A 40 5.04 -23.94 18.19
C LEU A 40 5.09 -23.38 16.75
N ALA A 41 5.12 -24.27 15.75
CA ALA A 41 5.12 -23.87 14.34
C ALA A 41 3.84 -23.11 13.98
N LEU A 42 2.70 -23.55 14.46
CA LEU A 42 1.41 -22.92 14.23
C LEU A 42 1.33 -21.54 14.91
N ALA A 43 1.77 -21.41 16.16
CA ALA A 43 1.80 -20.14 16.88
C ALA A 43 2.73 -19.12 16.21
N ASN A 44 3.85 -19.57 15.63
CA ASN A 44 4.82 -18.68 14.99
C ASN A 44 4.65 -18.57 13.47
N LEU A 45 3.56 -19.05 12.88
CA LEU A 45 3.32 -19.02 11.43
C LEU A 45 3.37 -17.60 10.86
N ILE A 46 2.86 -16.62 11.60
CA ILE A 46 2.92 -15.19 11.18
C ILE A 46 4.38 -14.76 11.01
N VAL A 47 5.24 -15.08 11.98
CA VAL A 47 6.67 -14.75 11.94
C VAL A 47 7.33 -15.38 10.71
N TYR A 48 7.07 -16.67 10.47
CA TYR A 48 7.69 -17.41 9.37
C TYR A 48 7.25 -16.88 8.01
N THR A 49 5.97 -16.59 7.85
CA THR A 49 5.46 -16.06 6.57
C THR A 49 6.01 -14.66 6.27
N ASP A 50 6.08 -13.79 7.26
CA ASP A 50 6.59 -12.43 7.10
C ASP A 50 8.11 -12.42 6.91
N ALA A 51 8.85 -13.33 7.58
CA ALA A 51 10.28 -13.50 7.37
C ALA A 51 10.60 -13.98 5.94
N LEU A 52 9.85 -14.96 5.45
CA LEU A 52 10.01 -15.48 4.10
C LEU A 52 9.74 -14.40 3.06
N ASP A 53 8.63 -13.66 3.20
CA ASP A 53 8.27 -12.57 2.28
C ASP A 53 9.34 -11.47 2.29
N LEU A 54 9.78 -11.02 3.48
CA LEU A 54 10.82 -10.00 3.61
C LEU A 54 12.13 -10.46 2.95
N ALA A 55 12.57 -11.70 3.22
CA ALA A 55 13.80 -12.23 2.63
C ALA A 55 13.75 -12.27 1.10
N LEU A 56 12.65 -12.78 0.53
CA LEU A 56 12.45 -12.87 -0.92
C LEU A 56 12.42 -11.47 -1.56
N ARG A 57 11.69 -10.53 -0.97
CA ARG A 57 11.61 -9.14 -1.49
C ARG A 57 12.94 -8.41 -1.42
N LEU A 58 13.68 -8.55 -0.33
CA LEU A 58 15.03 -7.99 -0.20
C LEU A 58 16.00 -8.61 -1.22
N TRP A 59 15.92 -9.90 -1.46
CA TRP A 59 16.74 -10.59 -2.46
C TRP A 59 16.41 -10.09 -3.88
N VAL A 60 15.12 -9.99 -4.23
CA VAL A 60 14.70 -9.49 -5.54
C VAL A 60 15.10 -8.04 -5.74
N SER A 61 14.82 -7.16 -4.78
CA SER A 61 15.11 -5.73 -4.89
C SER A 61 16.60 -5.43 -5.05
N ARG A 62 17.48 -6.30 -4.54
CA ARG A 62 18.93 -6.12 -4.61
C ARG A 62 19.58 -6.73 -5.85
N ARG A 63 19.04 -7.81 -6.41
CA ARG A 63 19.54 -8.38 -7.67
C ARG A 63 19.36 -7.43 -8.86
N SER A 64 18.32 -6.60 -8.82
CA SER A 64 18.08 -5.60 -9.87
C SER A 64 19.15 -4.51 -9.93
N ALA A 65 19.71 -4.15 -8.78
CA ALA A 65 20.79 -3.16 -8.70
C ALA A 65 22.15 -3.66 -9.27
N ALA A 66 22.33 -4.98 -9.38
CA ALA A 66 23.61 -5.57 -9.84
C ALA A 66 23.68 -5.82 -11.36
N GLY A 67 22.54 -5.72 -12.08
CA GLY A 67 22.43 -6.05 -13.52
C GLY A 67 22.57 -4.88 -14.49
N VAL A 68 22.68 -3.63 -14.00
CA VAL A 68 22.69 -2.42 -14.84
C VAL A 68 24.11 -1.88 -15.00
N GLY A 69 24.91 -2.63 -15.73
CA GLY A 69 26.14 -2.14 -16.31
C GLY A 69 26.12 -2.41 -17.81
N GLN A 70 25.91 -1.38 -18.60
CA GLN A 70 26.00 -1.30 -20.07
C GLN A 70 24.64 -1.25 -20.81
N SER A 71 24.09 -0.05 -20.93
CA SER A 71 23.63 0.54 -22.19
C SER A 71 23.14 1.96 -21.92
N ALA A 72 23.78 2.95 -22.46
CA ALA A 72 23.40 4.35 -22.38
C ALA A 72 22.28 4.64 -23.37
N SER A 73 21.04 4.36 -22.98
CA SER A 73 19.86 4.95 -23.56
C SER A 73 18.71 4.82 -22.57
N VAL A 74 18.23 5.95 -22.05
CA VAL A 74 17.07 6.11 -21.18
C VAL A 74 17.02 5.05 -20.07
N ALA A 75 17.57 5.37 -18.91
CA ALA A 75 17.52 4.47 -17.73
C ALA A 75 16.05 4.16 -17.41
N PRO A 76 15.64 2.87 -17.40
CA PRO A 76 14.29 2.52 -17.02
C PRO A 76 14.04 2.96 -15.57
N LEU A 77 12.83 3.44 -15.28
CA LEU A 77 12.39 3.92 -13.97
C LEU A 77 12.63 2.92 -12.81
N THR A 78 12.97 1.67 -13.13
CA THR A 78 13.13 0.58 -12.15
C THR A 78 14.54 0.32 -11.68
N ASP A 79 15.56 0.79 -12.41
CA ASP A 79 16.93 0.29 -12.23
C ASP A 79 17.89 1.28 -11.57
N VAL A 80 17.39 2.44 -11.16
CA VAL A 80 18.19 3.35 -10.37
C VAL A 80 18.31 2.78 -8.96
N SER A 81 19.45 2.19 -8.66
CA SER A 81 19.88 1.96 -7.27
C SER A 81 20.10 3.33 -6.64
N ILE A 82 19.02 3.94 -6.18
CA ILE A 82 19.10 5.20 -5.47
C ILE A 82 19.78 4.88 -4.15
N ASP A 83 20.92 5.49 -3.94
CA ASP A 83 21.36 5.82 -2.61
C ASP A 83 20.23 6.70 -2.05
N LEU A 84 19.36 6.16 -1.21
CA LEU A 84 18.22 6.89 -0.63
C LEU A 84 18.68 8.10 0.17
N ASP A 85 19.97 8.22 0.39
CA ASP A 85 20.63 9.28 1.13
C ASP A 85 21.36 10.30 0.24
N ALA A 86 21.46 10.07 -1.07
CA ALA A 86 22.04 11.03 -2.01
C ALA A 86 21.00 12.10 -2.34
N ILE A 87 21.14 13.26 -1.74
CA ILE A 87 20.45 14.49 -2.12
C ILE A 87 21.02 14.90 -3.49
N VAL A 88 20.29 14.67 -4.56
CA VAL A 88 20.61 15.24 -5.87
C VAL A 88 20.23 16.73 -5.81
N PRO A 89 21.14 17.65 -6.16
CA PRO A 89 20.81 19.08 -6.21
C PRO A 89 19.61 19.33 -7.15
N PRO A 90 18.74 20.30 -6.84
CA PRO A 90 17.51 20.58 -7.60
C PRO A 90 17.73 21.07 -9.04
N GLU A 91 18.96 21.22 -9.49
CA GLU A 91 19.31 21.83 -10.78
C GLU A 91 19.45 20.86 -11.96
N THR A 92 18.96 19.64 -11.89
CA THR A 92 18.97 18.76 -13.08
C THR A 92 17.93 19.27 -14.09
N ARG A 93 18.37 20.09 -15.06
CA ARG A 93 17.54 20.54 -16.17
C ARG A 93 16.86 19.36 -16.86
N LEU A 94 15.57 19.50 -17.13
CA LEU A 94 14.83 18.55 -17.96
C LEU A 94 15.55 18.44 -19.31
N LEU A 95 16.02 17.24 -19.64
CA LEU A 95 16.71 16.97 -20.91
C LEU A 95 15.75 17.00 -22.11
N VAL A 96 14.45 16.79 -21.84
CA VAL A 96 13.38 16.76 -22.84
C VAL A 96 12.25 17.67 -22.36
N PRO A 97 11.64 18.46 -23.27
CA PRO A 97 10.47 19.28 -22.93
C PRO A 97 9.35 18.42 -22.33
N LEU A 98 8.81 18.88 -21.22
CA LEU A 98 7.68 18.23 -20.54
C LEU A 98 6.41 18.37 -21.39
N ALA A 99 5.83 17.27 -21.84
CA ALA A 99 4.54 17.29 -22.52
C ALA A 99 3.39 17.68 -21.54
N PRO A 100 2.30 18.29 -22.07
CA PRO A 100 1.17 18.67 -21.24
C PRO A 100 0.63 17.49 -20.42
N TYR A 101 0.37 17.75 -19.13
CA TYR A 101 -0.25 16.77 -18.24
C TYR A 101 -1.33 17.44 -17.36
N ALA A 102 -2.28 16.66 -16.88
CA ALA A 102 -3.26 17.09 -15.90
C ALA A 102 -3.07 16.37 -14.56
N ILE A 103 -3.33 17.09 -13.48
CA ILE A 103 -3.52 16.52 -12.15
C ILE A 103 -5.02 16.42 -11.93
N ILE A 104 -5.51 15.23 -11.62
CA ILE A 104 -6.95 14.98 -11.48
C ILE A 104 -7.25 14.41 -10.11
N ALA A 105 -8.32 14.91 -9.49
CA ALA A 105 -8.77 14.44 -8.19
C ALA A 105 -10.30 14.40 -8.11
N SER A 106 -10.82 13.38 -7.43
CA SER A 106 -12.20 13.32 -6.97
C SER A 106 -12.27 13.90 -5.56
N VAL A 107 -13.22 14.82 -5.33
CA VAL A 107 -13.45 15.46 -4.04
C VAL A 107 -14.83 15.10 -3.52
N PHE A 108 -14.95 14.84 -2.22
CA PHE A 108 -16.20 14.54 -1.55
C PHE A 108 -16.18 15.09 -0.13
N ASN A 109 -17.07 16.06 0.17
CA ASN A 109 -17.22 16.67 1.49
C ASN A 109 -15.87 17.10 2.09
N LEU A 110 -15.16 17.97 1.40
CA LEU A 110 -13.81 18.43 1.73
C LEU A 110 -13.80 19.82 2.40
N GLU A 111 -14.94 20.39 2.76
CA GLU A 111 -15.07 21.77 3.23
C GLU A 111 -14.07 22.11 4.35
N ASP A 112 -13.99 21.24 5.35
CA ASP A 112 -13.12 21.45 6.52
C ASP A 112 -11.62 21.40 6.22
N ARG A 113 -11.22 20.88 5.04
CA ARG A 113 -9.83 20.68 4.65
C ARG A 113 -9.42 21.47 3.41
N LEU A 114 -10.27 22.35 2.92
CA LEU A 114 -10.02 23.11 1.70
C LEU A 114 -8.83 24.06 1.80
N GLU A 115 -8.57 24.64 2.98
CA GLU A 115 -7.39 25.52 3.15
C GLU A 115 -6.08 24.75 2.98
N GLU A 116 -5.98 23.56 3.57
CA GLU A 116 -4.83 22.69 3.39
C GLU A 116 -4.65 22.26 1.93
N PHE A 117 -5.78 21.94 1.27
CA PHE A 117 -5.79 21.59 -0.14
C PHE A 117 -5.30 22.77 -1.00
N PHE A 118 -5.80 23.99 -0.76
CA PHE A 118 -5.39 25.18 -1.49
C PHE A 118 -3.90 25.45 -1.35
N GLU A 119 -3.36 25.38 -0.15
CA GLU A 119 -1.94 25.55 0.10
C GLU A 119 -1.08 24.50 -0.62
N SER A 120 -1.49 23.24 -0.52
CA SER A 120 -0.74 22.11 -1.09
C SER A 120 -0.67 22.16 -2.61
N PHE A 121 -1.77 22.56 -3.26
CA PHE A 121 -1.89 22.49 -4.71
C PHE A 121 -1.85 23.83 -5.44
N LYS A 122 -1.71 24.95 -4.73
CA LYS A 122 -1.58 26.28 -5.32
C LYS A 122 -0.54 26.37 -6.47
N PRO A 123 0.66 25.76 -6.37
CA PRO A 123 1.64 25.79 -7.46
C PRO A 123 1.19 25.03 -8.73
N TYR A 124 0.20 24.16 -8.62
CA TYR A 124 -0.26 23.28 -9.69
C TYR A 124 -1.67 23.60 -10.17
N ARG A 125 -2.27 24.70 -9.68
CA ARG A 125 -3.68 25.07 -9.91
C ARG A 125 -4.07 25.04 -11.39
N ASP A 126 -3.22 25.53 -12.28
CA ASP A 126 -3.51 25.60 -13.72
C ASP A 126 -3.57 24.23 -14.41
N ARG A 127 -2.99 23.20 -13.77
CA ARG A 127 -2.98 21.81 -14.24
C ARG A 127 -4.01 20.94 -13.51
N MET A 128 -4.69 21.51 -12.50
CA MET A 128 -5.61 20.79 -11.64
C MET A 128 -7.02 20.75 -12.23
N TRP A 129 -7.58 19.56 -12.26
CA TRP A 129 -8.95 19.29 -12.68
C TRP A 129 -9.63 18.46 -11.61
N LEU A 130 -10.71 18.98 -11.05
CA LEU A 130 -11.41 18.36 -9.96
C LEU A 130 -12.79 17.90 -10.42
N ILE A 131 -13.30 16.85 -9.79
CA ILE A 131 -14.66 16.42 -9.90
C ILE A 131 -15.24 16.19 -8.51
N SER A 132 -16.40 16.81 -8.24
CA SER A 132 -17.17 16.50 -7.05
C SER A 132 -17.85 15.14 -7.23
N ASP A 133 -17.68 14.26 -6.25
CA ASP A 133 -18.36 12.96 -6.21
C ASP A 133 -19.69 13.07 -5.43
N GLY A 134 -20.47 14.10 -5.73
CA GLY A 134 -21.73 14.37 -5.08
C GLY A 134 -21.56 14.96 -3.68
N SER A 135 -20.67 15.93 -3.49
CA SER A 135 -20.52 16.65 -2.21
C SER A 135 -21.81 17.33 -1.80
N THR A 136 -22.15 17.24 -0.52
CA THR A 136 -23.36 17.80 0.08
C THR A 136 -23.10 19.01 0.97
N ASP A 137 -21.82 19.34 1.18
CA ASP A 137 -21.33 20.51 1.91
C ASP A 137 -20.95 21.67 0.96
N ASN A 138 -20.28 22.70 1.47
CA ASN A 138 -19.86 23.85 0.67
C ASN A 138 -18.58 23.61 -0.18
N THR A 139 -18.11 22.37 -0.31
CA THR A 139 -16.87 22.04 -1.05
C THR A 139 -16.88 22.65 -2.46
N VAL A 140 -17.93 22.38 -3.26
CA VAL A 140 -18.01 22.84 -4.65
C VAL A 140 -18.08 24.36 -4.73
N LEU A 141 -18.89 24.98 -3.88
CA LEU A 141 -19.04 26.44 -3.81
C LEU A 141 -17.70 27.12 -3.52
N ARG A 142 -16.98 26.66 -2.49
CA ARG A 142 -15.69 27.24 -2.09
C ARG A 142 -14.59 27.02 -3.13
N LEU A 143 -14.53 25.84 -3.76
CA LEU A 143 -13.62 25.56 -4.87
C LEU A 143 -13.85 26.50 -6.04
N THR A 144 -15.11 26.70 -6.43
CA THR A 144 -15.51 27.57 -7.54
C THR A 144 -15.19 29.05 -7.23
N GLN A 145 -15.52 29.52 -6.03
CA GLN A 145 -15.21 30.90 -5.58
C GLN A 145 -13.70 31.16 -5.53
N ALA A 146 -12.91 30.17 -5.13
CA ALA A 146 -11.46 30.25 -5.15
C ALA A 146 -10.87 30.06 -6.57
N GLY A 147 -11.72 29.87 -7.60
CA GLY A 147 -11.37 29.78 -9.02
C GLY A 147 -10.67 28.47 -9.40
N TRP A 148 -10.93 27.37 -8.72
CA TRP A 148 -10.50 26.03 -9.12
C TRP A 148 -11.45 25.44 -10.16
N ARG A 149 -10.91 24.63 -11.07
CA ARG A 149 -11.73 23.91 -12.06
C ARG A 149 -12.33 22.69 -11.38
N CYS A 150 -13.59 22.79 -10.96
CA CYS A 150 -14.32 21.70 -10.33
C CYS A 150 -15.59 21.41 -11.14
N PHE A 151 -15.71 20.19 -11.63
CA PHE A 151 -16.94 19.69 -12.23
C PHE A 151 -17.81 19.07 -11.16
N ASP A 152 -19.10 19.33 -11.22
CA ASP A 152 -20.08 18.74 -10.35
C ASP A 152 -21.37 18.45 -11.15
N ASP A 153 -21.90 17.24 -10.98
CA ASP A 153 -23.19 16.85 -11.55
C ASP A 153 -24.11 16.25 -10.46
N GLY A 154 -23.76 16.44 -9.19
CA GLY A 154 -24.53 16.03 -8.03
C GLY A 154 -24.61 14.51 -7.81
N VAL A 155 -23.86 13.70 -8.57
CA VAL A 155 -23.97 12.24 -8.52
C VAL A 155 -22.74 11.62 -7.85
N ASN A 156 -22.96 10.89 -6.77
CA ASN A 156 -21.90 10.09 -6.14
C ASN A 156 -21.68 8.80 -6.94
N ARG A 157 -20.54 8.71 -7.63
CA ARG A 157 -20.12 7.55 -8.45
C ARG A 157 -18.99 6.76 -7.82
N LYS A 158 -18.59 7.15 -6.64
CA LYS A 158 -17.35 6.75 -6.00
C LYS A 158 -16.12 7.17 -6.83
N LYS A 159 -14.96 7.21 -6.18
CA LYS A 159 -13.73 7.73 -6.79
C LYS A 159 -13.46 7.19 -8.21
N PRO A 160 -13.49 5.85 -8.50
CA PRO A 160 -13.20 5.37 -9.85
C PRO A 160 -14.20 5.87 -10.91
N GLY A 161 -15.49 5.90 -10.58
CA GLY A 161 -16.54 6.40 -11.47
C GLY A 161 -16.46 7.92 -11.69
N ALA A 162 -16.12 8.68 -10.66
CA ALA A 162 -15.88 10.12 -10.75
C ALA A 162 -14.65 10.42 -11.63
N ILE A 163 -13.52 9.72 -11.43
CA ILE A 163 -12.33 9.86 -12.27
C ILE A 163 -12.61 9.48 -13.72
N ARG A 164 -13.35 8.39 -13.98
CA ARG A 164 -13.78 8.02 -15.33
C ARG A 164 -14.55 9.16 -16.00
N ARG A 165 -15.48 9.77 -15.27
CA ARG A 165 -16.28 10.92 -15.75
C ARG A 165 -15.43 12.15 -16.03
N LEU A 166 -14.42 12.40 -15.20
CA LEU A 166 -13.51 13.53 -15.39
C LEU A 166 -12.61 13.34 -16.63
N LEU A 167 -12.15 12.13 -16.90
CA LEU A 167 -11.34 11.84 -18.09
C LEU A 167 -12.05 12.22 -19.40
N GLU A 168 -13.37 12.06 -19.46
CA GLU A 168 -14.17 12.45 -20.63
C GLU A 168 -14.15 13.96 -20.88
N ARG A 169 -13.94 14.77 -19.83
CA ARG A 169 -13.94 16.23 -19.84
C ARG A 169 -12.59 16.87 -20.11
N LEU A 170 -11.51 16.09 -19.98
CA LEU A 170 -10.16 16.62 -20.20
C LEU A 170 -9.91 16.96 -21.67
N PRO A 171 -9.17 18.02 -21.97
CA PRO A 171 -8.72 18.34 -23.34
C PRO A 171 -8.01 17.14 -23.99
N LYS A 172 -8.25 16.92 -25.29
CA LYS A 172 -7.73 15.75 -26.01
C LYS A 172 -6.20 15.70 -26.08
N HIS A 173 -5.54 16.84 -26.05
CA HIS A 173 -4.07 16.94 -26.10
C HIS A 173 -3.37 16.52 -24.79
N ILE A 174 -4.12 16.28 -23.71
CA ILE A 174 -3.57 15.81 -22.46
C ILE A 174 -3.55 14.26 -22.48
N GLU A 175 -2.35 13.71 -22.65
CA GLU A 175 -2.13 12.26 -22.76
C GLU A 175 -1.65 11.65 -21.45
N THR A 176 -1.19 12.48 -20.51
CA THR A 176 -0.68 12.05 -19.19
C THR A 176 -1.54 12.63 -18.09
N VAL A 177 -1.99 11.79 -17.15
CA VAL A 177 -2.78 12.19 -16.01
C VAL A 177 -2.17 11.70 -14.72
N LEU A 178 -2.05 12.59 -13.73
CA LEU A 178 -1.70 12.27 -12.36
C LEU A 178 -2.99 12.22 -11.54
N VAL A 179 -3.42 11.03 -11.14
CA VAL A 179 -4.56 10.84 -10.22
C VAL A 179 -4.04 10.99 -8.80
N ILE A 180 -4.67 11.85 -8.00
CA ILE A 180 -4.30 12.07 -6.60
C ILE A 180 -5.50 12.10 -5.68
N ASP A 181 -5.28 11.77 -4.41
CA ASP A 181 -6.24 12.07 -3.35
C ASP A 181 -6.05 13.50 -2.84
N PRO A 182 -7.11 14.18 -2.41
CA PRO A 182 -7.05 15.58 -1.97
C PRO A 182 -6.16 15.84 -0.74
N ASP A 183 -5.88 14.80 0.04
CA ASP A 183 -5.04 14.84 1.25
C ASP A 183 -3.55 14.59 0.98
N ILE A 184 -3.18 14.41 -0.27
CA ILE A 184 -1.77 14.24 -0.67
C ILE A 184 -1.05 15.58 -0.66
N ARG A 185 0.15 15.60 -0.08
CA ARG A 185 1.07 16.73 -0.10
C ARG A 185 2.28 16.39 -0.97
N LEU A 186 2.45 17.15 -2.05
CA LEU A 186 3.57 17.00 -2.98
C LEU A 186 4.86 17.64 -2.39
N GLY A 187 6.03 17.11 -2.75
CA GLY A 187 7.31 17.70 -2.36
C GLY A 187 7.75 17.39 -0.93
N ALA A 188 7.56 16.14 -0.50
CA ALA A 188 8.01 15.69 0.81
C ALA A 188 9.54 15.69 0.98
N PRO A 189 10.06 15.88 2.21
CA PRO A 189 11.45 15.63 2.53
C PRO A 189 11.86 14.20 2.11
N GLY A 190 13.05 14.04 1.55
CA GLY A 190 13.54 12.78 1.01
C GLY A 190 13.22 12.54 -0.46
N SER A 191 12.52 13.47 -1.15
CA SER A 191 12.45 13.47 -2.60
C SER A 191 13.82 13.83 -3.20
N SER A 192 14.30 13.03 -4.16
CA SER A 192 15.50 13.34 -4.94
C SER A 192 15.18 13.94 -6.30
N ILE A 193 13.91 13.98 -6.68
CA ILE A 193 13.39 14.63 -7.88
C ILE A 193 12.10 15.38 -7.54
N ASP A 194 11.76 16.39 -8.36
CA ASP A 194 10.47 17.07 -8.28
C ASP A 194 9.38 16.36 -9.11
N LEU A 195 8.15 16.85 -9.03
CA LEU A 195 7.02 16.31 -9.78
C LEU A 195 7.22 16.38 -11.29
N ASN A 196 7.78 17.48 -11.81
CA ASN A 196 7.97 17.66 -13.25
C ASN A 196 8.97 16.64 -13.79
N ARG A 197 10.04 16.37 -13.04
CA ARG A 197 11.01 15.32 -13.40
C ARG A 197 10.39 13.94 -13.36
N PHE A 198 9.60 13.62 -12.34
CA PHE A 198 8.87 12.36 -12.25
C PHE A 198 7.95 12.15 -13.45
N ILE A 199 7.15 13.17 -13.82
CA ILE A 199 6.26 13.12 -14.98
C ILE A 199 7.05 12.98 -16.28
N SER A 200 8.15 13.74 -16.46
CA SER A 200 9.00 13.65 -17.64
C SER A 200 9.60 12.27 -17.82
N ASP A 201 10.15 11.67 -16.77
CA ASP A 201 10.71 10.31 -16.81
C ASP A 201 9.63 9.28 -17.13
N PHE A 202 8.42 9.46 -16.58
CA PHE A 202 7.27 8.61 -16.92
C PHE A 202 6.88 8.75 -18.40
N GLN A 203 6.78 9.97 -18.93
CA GLN A 203 6.41 10.23 -20.33
C GLN A 203 7.40 9.59 -21.32
N GLN A 204 8.68 9.51 -20.94
CA GLN A 204 9.74 8.90 -21.75
C GLN A 204 9.78 7.36 -21.61
N SER A 205 9.06 6.78 -20.65
CA SER A 205 9.02 5.34 -20.43
C SER A 205 7.94 4.66 -21.27
N GLU A 206 8.01 3.33 -21.35
CA GLU A 206 6.94 2.49 -21.93
C GLU A 206 5.85 2.12 -20.91
N ALA A 207 5.84 2.73 -19.72
CA ALA A 207 4.89 2.41 -18.68
C ALA A 207 3.49 2.91 -19.01
N ALA A 208 2.47 2.12 -18.69
CA ALA A 208 1.07 2.57 -18.68
C ALA A 208 0.73 3.33 -17.40
N ALA A 209 1.41 3.01 -16.30
CA ALA A 209 1.28 3.71 -15.03
C ALA A 209 2.57 3.67 -14.22
N ALA A 210 2.71 4.65 -13.31
CA ALA A 210 3.74 4.62 -12.29
C ALA A 210 3.23 5.26 -10.98
N CYS A 211 3.76 4.83 -9.85
CA CYS A 211 3.45 5.43 -8.57
C CYS A 211 4.71 5.92 -7.86
N PRO A 212 4.66 7.09 -7.22
CA PRO A 212 5.72 7.57 -6.35
C PRO A 212 5.67 6.85 -4.99
N ARG A 213 6.61 7.17 -4.12
CA ARG A 213 6.58 6.74 -2.74
C ARG A 213 5.60 7.59 -1.94
N ILE A 214 4.71 6.93 -1.21
CA ILE A 214 3.87 7.59 -0.21
C ILE A 214 4.49 7.39 1.17
N MET A 215 4.55 8.46 1.95
CA MET A 215 4.98 8.48 3.34
C MET A 215 3.81 8.96 4.21
N ILE A 216 3.54 8.27 5.31
CA ILE A 216 2.61 8.75 6.34
C ILE A 216 3.37 9.70 7.26
N GLU A 217 2.79 10.87 7.52
CA GLU A 217 3.34 11.80 8.52
C GLU A 217 3.30 11.15 9.90
N PRO A 218 4.44 11.09 10.63
CA PRO A 218 4.53 10.29 11.86
C PRO A 218 3.99 11.04 13.09
N ASP A 219 2.90 11.79 12.95
CA ASP A 219 2.25 12.56 14.00
C ASP A 219 1.45 11.67 14.95
N GLY A 220 2.03 11.40 16.10
CA GLY A 220 1.42 10.56 17.11
C GLY A 220 1.79 9.07 17.02
N PHE A 221 1.37 8.31 18.03
CA PHE A 221 1.78 6.92 18.22
C PHE A 221 1.29 6.00 17.11
N LEU A 222 0.00 6.08 16.75
CA LEU A 222 -0.57 5.26 15.69
C LEU A 222 0.01 5.60 14.31
N ALA A 223 0.26 6.88 14.04
CA ALA A 223 0.85 7.33 12.79
C ALA A 223 2.27 6.80 12.58
N ARG A 224 3.07 6.63 13.64
CA ARG A 224 4.41 6.03 13.56
C ARG A 224 4.36 4.56 13.13
N PHE A 225 3.41 3.78 13.60
CA PHE A 225 3.21 2.41 13.10
C PHE A 225 2.86 2.39 11.62
N GLN A 226 1.94 3.26 11.20
CA GLN A 226 1.53 3.38 9.81
C GLN A 226 2.69 3.88 8.94
N SER A 227 3.50 4.83 9.42
CA SER A 227 4.69 5.30 8.72
C SER A 227 5.70 4.17 8.48
N PHE A 228 5.97 3.33 9.49
CA PHE A 228 6.84 2.17 9.33
C PHE A 228 6.25 1.11 8.38
N GLU A 229 4.95 0.83 8.49
CA GLU A 229 4.22 -0.06 7.57
C GLU A 229 4.34 0.42 6.11
N TYR A 230 4.16 1.72 5.86
CA TYR A 230 4.30 2.31 4.53
C TYR A 230 5.74 2.28 4.03
N ALA A 231 6.71 2.53 4.90
CA ALA A 231 8.13 2.39 4.54
C ALA A 231 8.43 0.95 4.08
N LEU A 232 7.94 -0.08 4.78
CA LEU A 232 8.06 -1.48 4.35
C LEU A 232 7.33 -1.75 3.04
N SER A 233 6.08 -1.27 2.91
CA SER A 233 5.27 -1.47 1.71
C SER A 233 5.92 -0.88 0.46
N PHE A 234 6.46 0.34 0.54
CA PHE A 234 7.04 1.03 -0.61
C PHE A 234 8.51 0.69 -0.83
N CYS A 235 9.36 0.74 0.20
CA CYS A 235 10.80 0.54 0.03
C CYS A 235 11.19 -0.94 -0.14
N VAL A 236 10.35 -1.88 0.28
CA VAL A 236 10.55 -3.32 0.09
C VAL A 236 9.51 -3.90 -0.85
N GLY A 237 8.23 -3.76 -0.51
CA GLY A 237 7.12 -4.35 -1.24
C GLY A 237 7.09 -3.91 -2.70
N ARG A 238 6.72 -2.65 -2.97
CA ARG A 238 6.58 -2.13 -4.35
C ARG A 238 7.89 -2.14 -5.12
N ARG A 239 9.00 -1.80 -4.48
CA ARG A 239 10.32 -1.85 -5.11
C ARG A 239 10.69 -3.24 -5.64
N SER A 240 10.27 -4.30 -4.97
CA SER A 240 10.54 -5.68 -5.41
C SER A 240 9.72 -6.10 -6.64
N LEU A 241 8.64 -5.40 -6.96
CA LEU A 241 7.71 -5.79 -8.04
C LEU A 241 8.19 -5.39 -9.44
N LYS A 242 9.17 -4.49 -9.55
CA LYS A 242 9.69 -4.00 -10.84
C LYS A 242 8.56 -3.45 -11.73
N SER A 243 8.48 -3.94 -12.99
CA SER A 243 7.45 -3.58 -13.98
C SER A 243 6.07 -4.20 -13.72
N PHE A 244 5.91 -4.96 -12.64
CA PHE A 244 4.65 -5.56 -12.19
C PHE A 244 4.14 -4.92 -10.90
N SER A 245 4.43 -3.64 -10.68
CA SER A 245 4.00 -2.92 -9.48
C SER A 245 2.48 -2.77 -9.44
N ILE A 246 1.97 -2.42 -8.28
CA ILE A 246 0.58 -2.03 -8.07
C ILE A 246 0.55 -0.50 -8.04
N THR A 247 -0.40 0.11 -8.71
CA THR A 247 -0.65 1.55 -8.59
C THR A 247 -1.01 1.90 -7.14
N SER A 248 -0.96 3.16 -6.77
CA SER A 248 -1.35 3.61 -5.44
C SER A 248 -2.67 4.35 -5.52
N GLY A 249 -3.61 4.01 -4.64
CA GLY A 249 -4.87 4.73 -4.54
C GLY A 249 -4.67 6.22 -4.27
N GLY A 250 -3.70 6.58 -3.41
CA GLY A 250 -3.47 7.98 -3.03
C GLY A 250 -2.83 8.82 -4.15
N VAL A 251 -1.91 8.26 -4.93
CA VAL A 251 -1.26 8.97 -6.04
C VAL A 251 -0.66 8.02 -7.06
N SER A 252 -1.00 8.21 -8.33
CA SER A 252 -0.39 7.47 -9.44
C SER A 252 -0.52 8.25 -10.75
N VAL A 253 0.53 8.20 -11.58
CA VAL A 253 0.50 8.74 -12.94
C VAL A 253 0.12 7.64 -13.91
N TYR A 254 -0.64 8.00 -14.93
CA TYR A 254 -1.12 7.08 -15.97
C TYR A 254 -0.99 7.72 -17.36
N ARG A 255 -0.84 6.88 -18.38
CA ARG A 255 -1.26 7.25 -19.72
C ARG A 255 -2.79 7.31 -19.72
N ARG A 256 -3.33 8.43 -20.23
CA ARG A 256 -4.78 8.70 -20.20
C ARG A 256 -5.60 7.57 -20.82
N ASP A 257 -5.19 7.09 -21.99
CA ASP A 257 -5.87 6.02 -22.71
C ASP A 257 -5.84 4.67 -21.95
N ALA A 258 -4.71 4.37 -21.31
CA ALA A 258 -4.57 3.17 -20.49
C ALA A 258 -5.49 3.22 -19.25
N LEU A 259 -5.56 4.37 -18.56
CA LEU A 259 -6.47 4.56 -17.44
C LEU A 259 -7.94 4.49 -17.89
N ALA A 260 -8.27 5.11 -19.03
CA ALA A 260 -9.63 5.06 -19.57
C ALA A 260 -10.08 3.62 -19.86
N ARG A 261 -9.25 2.84 -20.56
CA ARG A 261 -9.51 1.40 -20.79
C ARG A 261 -9.66 0.62 -19.48
N ALA A 262 -8.77 0.87 -18.51
CA ALA A 262 -8.86 0.18 -17.21
C ALA A 262 -10.18 0.49 -16.50
N LEU A 263 -10.63 1.75 -16.51
CA LEU A 263 -11.88 2.18 -15.87
C LEU A 263 -13.15 1.74 -16.60
N GLU A 264 -13.07 1.39 -17.89
CA GLU A 264 -14.17 0.74 -18.62
C GLU A 264 -14.44 -0.68 -18.12
N GLU A 265 -13.37 -1.43 -17.81
CA GLU A 265 -13.45 -2.79 -17.31
C GLU A 265 -13.59 -2.86 -15.77
N HIS A 266 -13.32 -1.76 -15.06
CA HIS A 266 -13.28 -1.71 -13.61
C HIS A 266 -14.67 -1.92 -12.99
N SER A 267 -14.72 -2.63 -11.85
CA SER A 267 -15.97 -2.84 -11.09
C SER A 267 -16.51 -1.57 -10.44
N LEU A 268 -15.75 -0.46 -10.49
CA LEU A 268 -16.03 0.84 -9.84
C LEU A 268 -16.24 0.71 -8.32
N SER A 269 -15.63 -0.30 -7.69
CA SER A 269 -15.61 -0.46 -6.24
C SER A 269 -14.70 0.59 -5.58
N VAL A 270 -15.05 1.02 -4.38
CA VAL A 270 -14.29 2.04 -3.62
C VAL A 270 -12.98 1.48 -3.08
N TYR A 271 -12.99 0.22 -2.66
CA TYR A 271 -11.83 -0.38 -2.02
C TYR A 271 -11.03 -1.26 -2.96
N ALA A 272 -9.70 -1.13 -2.87
CA ALA A 272 -8.72 -1.82 -3.71
C ALA A 272 -8.86 -1.49 -5.21
N GLU A 273 -9.35 -0.29 -5.53
CA GLU A 273 -9.44 0.23 -6.89
C GLU A 273 -8.06 0.28 -7.56
N ASP A 274 -7.03 0.54 -6.78
CA ASP A 274 -5.63 0.55 -7.23
C ASP A 274 -5.13 -0.85 -7.62
N LEU A 275 -5.49 -1.87 -6.86
CA LEU A 275 -5.17 -3.27 -7.18
C LEU A 275 -5.95 -3.71 -8.43
N GLU A 276 -7.23 -3.35 -8.54
CA GLU A 276 -8.05 -3.70 -9.70
C GLU A 276 -7.52 -3.06 -10.98
N ASN A 277 -7.25 -1.75 -10.96
CA ASN A 277 -6.61 -1.04 -12.07
C ASN A 277 -5.28 -1.70 -12.47
N ALA A 278 -4.44 -2.03 -11.48
CA ALA A 278 -3.17 -2.67 -11.75
C ALA A 278 -3.33 -4.05 -12.41
N LEU A 279 -4.24 -4.88 -11.93
CA LEU A 279 -4.50 -6.21 -12.51
C LEU A 279 -5.01 -6.12 -13.94
N ILE A 280 -5.93 -5.20 -14.23
CA ILE A 280 -6.46 -4.99 -15.58
C ILE A 280 -5.32 -4.57 -16.52
N LEU A 281 -4.56 -3.51 -16.17
CA LEU A 281 -3.47 -3.03 -17.01
C LEU A 281 -2.40 -4.11 -17.24
N LEU A 282 -1.97 -4.78 -16.19
CA LEU A 282 -0.97 -5.85 -16.28
C LEU A 282 -1.49 -7.04 -17.11
N ALA A 283 -2.77 -7.40 -17.01
CA ALA A 283 -3.36 -8.49 -17.79
C ALA A 283 -3.43 -8.17 -19.28
N HIS A 284 -3.54 -6.90 -19.65
CA HIS A 284 -3.43 -6.39 -21.02
C HIS A 284 -1.99 -6.30 -21.54
N GLY A 285 -1.00 -6.74 -20.78
CA GLY A 285 0.39 -6.72 -21.21
C GLY A 285 1.16 -5.46 -20.82
N GLU A 286 0.49 -4.47 -20.25
CA GLU A 286 1.07 -3.21 -19.84
C GLU A 286 2.11 -3.39 -18.71
N ARG A 287 2.89 -2.31 -18.45
CA ARG A 287 3.90 -2.25 -17.39
C ARG A 287 3.52 -1.16 -16.39
N ILE A 288 3.72 -1.43 -15.12
CA ILE A 288 3.50 -0.47 -14.03
C ILE A 288 4.77 -0.39 -13.20
N TYR A 289 5.32 0.81 -13.04
CA TYR A 289 6.55 1.01 -12.29
C TYR A 289 6.32 1.69 -10.93
N TYR A 290 7.23 1.45 -10.02
CA TYR A 290 7.37 2.22 -8.79
C TYR A 290 8.62 3.08 -8.88
N ASP A 291 8.47 4.39 -8.66
CA ASP A 291 9.59 5.33 -8.62
C ASP A 291 9.65 6.04 -7.26
N GLY A 292 10.50 5.51 -6.39
CA GLY A 292 10.67 6.03 -5.03
C GLY A 292 11.49 7.32 -4.94
N ARG A 293 11.94 7.89 -6.04
CA ARG A 293 12.69 9.16 -6.08
C ARG A 293 11.80 10.36 -5.76
N LEU A 294 10.52 10.31 -6.16
CA LEU A 294 9.51 11.25 -5.71
C LEU A 294 8.85 10.69 -4.44
N VAL A 295 8.85 11.49 -3.39
CA VAL A 295 8.16 11.17 -2.15
C VAL A 295 7.01 12.16 -1.95
N VAL A 296 5.83 11.63 -1.68
CA VAL A 296 4.65 12.42 -1.33
C VAL A 296 4.22 12.05 0.08
N ARG A 297 3.53 12.97 0.75
CA ARG A 297 3.05 12.77 2.12
C ARG A 297 1.53 12.70 2.14
N THR A 298 1.02 11.93 3.08
CA THR A 298 -0.40 11.93 3.46
C THR A 298 -0.53 11.72 4.96
N GLU A 299 -1.67 12.07 5.51
CA GLU A 299 -2.03 11.77 6.88
C GLU A 299 -2.62 10.36 6.96
N GLY A 300 -2.18 9.60 7.94
CA GLY A 300 -2.86 8.35 8.28
C GLY A 300 -4.09 8.59 9.16
N PRO A 301 -5.00 7.61 9.30
CA PRO A 301 -6.06 7.67 10.28
C PRO A 301 -5.52 7.98 11.68
N GLY A 302 -5.95 9.10 12.27
CA GLY A 302 -5.46 9.56 13.58
C GLY A 302 -6.05 8.79 14.77
N THR A 303 -7.08 7.97 14.57
CA THR A 303 -7.73 7.18 15.62
C THR A 303 -7.78 5.70 15.27
N TRP A 304 -7.73 4.83 16.29
CA TRP A 304 -7.85 3.37 16.10
C TRP A 304 -9.17 2.98 15.43
N ARG A 305 -10.25 3.70 15.69
CA ARG A 305 -11.56 3.43 15.06
C ARG A 305 -11.52 3.70 13.55
N ARG A 306 -10.97 4.85 13.12
CA ARG A 306 -10.83 5.19 11.69
C ARG A 306 -9.84 4.24 11.00
N TRP A 307 -8.72 3.95 11.66
CA TRP A 307 -7.73 2.98 11.18
C TRP A 307 -8.38 1.60 10.96
N PHE A 308 -9.13 1.10 11.96
CA PHE A 308 -9.81 -0.20 11.86
C PHE A 308 -10.79 -0.22 10.69
N SER A 309 -11.65 0.78 10.56
CA SER A 309 -12.62 0.92 9.47
C SER A 309 -11.94 0.89 8.10
N GLN A 310 -10.90 1.70 7.92
CA GLN A 310 -10.10 1.73 6.70
C GLN A 310 -9.50 0.35 6.37
N ARG A 311 -8.94 -0.33 7.37
CA ARG A 311 -8.33 -1.67 7.17
C ARG A 311 -9.36 -2.73 6.82
N VAL A 312 -10.53 -2.72 7.44
CA VAL A 312 -11.63 -3.63 7.06
C VAL A 312 -11.99 -3.44 5.59
N GLY A 313 -12.17 -2.21 5.14
CA GLY A 313 -12.45 -1.90 3.73
C GLY A 313 -11.34 -2.39 2.78
N TRP A 314 -10.08 -2.13 3.11
CA TRP A 314 -8.94 -2.58 2.29
C TRP A 314 -8.86 -4.10 2.16
N TYR A 315 -9.08 -4.83 3.26
CA TYR A 315 -9.02 -6.29 3.22
C TYR A 315 -10.23 -6.90 2.50
N HIS A 316 -11.43 -6.34 2.73
CA HIS A 316 -12.62 -6.73 1.97
C HIS A 316 -12.41 -6.53 0.46
N GLY A 317 -12.01 -5.33 0.04
CA GLY A 317 -11.75 -5.01 -1.36
C GLY A 317 -10.66 -5.88 -1.98
N ARG A 318 -9.57 -6.13 -1.26
CA ARG A 318 -8.48 -7.01 -1.72
C ARG A 318 -8.98 -8.43 -2.03
N ILE A 319 -9.80 -9.02 -1.16
CA ILE A 319 -10.34 -10.36 -1.37
C ILE A 319 -11.31 -10.34 -2.54
N LYS A 320 -12.20 -9.33 -2.60
CA LYS A 320 -13.15 -9.16 -3.68
C LYS A 320 -12.44 -9.10 -5.03
N VAL A 321 -11.50 -8.17 -5.19
CA VAL A 321 -10.74 -7.99 -6.43
C VAL A 321 -9.97 -9.26 -6.78
N TYR A 322 -9.30 -9.90 -5.82
CA TYR A 322 -8.55 -11.13 -6.06
C TYR A 322 -9.44 -12.26 -6.61
N VAL A 323 -10.61 -12.45 -6.04
CA VAL A 323 -11.54 -13.53 -6.45
C VAL A 323 -12.22 -13.18 -7.76
N GLU A 324 -12.69 -11.95 -7.93
CA GLU A 324 -13.42 -11.53 -9.13
C GLU A 324 -12.51 -11.35 -10.35
N ARG A 325 -11.24 -10.98 -10.14
CA ARG A 325 -10.20 -10.83 -11.18
C ARG A 325 -9.20 -11.99 -11.21
N PHE A 326 -9.59 -13.16 -10.74
CA PHE A 326 -8.70 -14.31 -10.71
C PHE A 326 -8.14 -14.71 -12.09
N PRO A 327 -8.91 -14.64 -13.21
CA PRO A 327 -8.35 -14.84 -14.55
C PRO A 327 -7.21 -13.87 -14.89
N GLU A 328 -7.33 -12.60 -14.51
CA GLU A 328 -6.29 -11.57 -14.67
C GLU A 328 -5.07 -11.90 -13.82
N VAL A 329 -5.28 -12.31 -12.56
CA VAL A 329 -4.21 -12.78 -11.65
C VAL A 329 -3.41 -13.90 -12.33
N LEU A 330 -4.06 -14.88 -12.93
CA LEU A 330 -3.40 -15.98 -13.64
C LEU A 330 -2.63 -15.50 -14.87
N ARG A 331 -3.21 -14.59 -15.67
CA ARG A 331 -2.51 -14.02 -16.85
C ARG A 331 -1.24 -13.28 -16.44
N VAL A 332 -1.35 -12.40 -15.43
CA VAL A 332 -0.21 -11.64 -14.90
C VAL A 332 0.87 -12.56 -14.33
N SER A 333 0.46 -13.58 -13.59
CA SER A 333 1.38 -14.55 -12.96
C SER A 333 2.20 -15.34 -13.96
N ARG A 334 1.67 -15.59 -15.17
CA ARG A 334 2.40 -16.28 -16.24
C ARG A 334 3.47 -15.44 -16.91
N ARG A 335 3.46 -14.11 -16.71
CA ARG A 335 4.41 -13.20 -17.36
C ARG A 335 5.80 -13.21 -16.72
N SER A 336 5.90 -13.55 -15.42
CA SER A 336 7.17 -13.54 -14.70
C SER A 336 7.09 -14.36 -13.41
N PRO A 337 8.16 -15.07 -12.98
CA PRO A 337 8.21 -15.71 -11.67
C PRO A 337 7.98 -14.75 -10.50
N PHE A 338 8.38 -13.48 -10.64
CA PHE A 338 8.14 -12.45 -9.61
C PHE A 338 6.67 -12.05 -9.56
N ALA A 339 6.02 -11.91 -10.71
CA ALA A 339 4.59 -11.69 -10.77
C ALA A 339 3.83 -12.88 -10.17
N ALA A 340 4.22 -14.12 -10.51
CA ALA A 340 3.64 -15.33 -9.93
C ALA A 340 3.80 -15.33 -8.40
N TYR A 341 4.99 -15.04 -7.89
CA TYR A 341 5.19 -14.94 -6.45
C TYR A 341 4.28 -13.89 -5.82
N ASN A 342 4.24 -12.66 -6.36
CA ASN A 342 3.47 -11.58 -5.75
C ASN A 342 1.96 -11.83 -5.81
N TYR A 343 1.44 -12.22 -6.97
CA TYR A 343 0.00 -12.29 -7.19
C TYR A 343 -0.62 -13.65 -6.80
N LEU A 344 0.07 -14.79 -6.99
CA LEU A 344 -0.43 -16.08 -6.57
C LEU A 344 0.02 -16.45 -5.15
N VAL A 345 1.33 -16.37 -4.85
CA VAL A 345 1.83 -16.85 -3.57
C VAL A 345 1.57 -15.83 -2.47
N TYR A 346 2.09 -14.61 -2.60
CA TYR A 346 1.95 -13.61 -1.55
C TYR A 346 0.49 -13.17 -1.35
N LEU A 347 -0.15 -12.68 -2.41
CA LEU A 347 -1.52 -12.18 -2.31
C LEU A 347 -2.52 -13.33 -2.11
N GLY A 348 -2.44 -14.39 -2.90
CA GLY A 348 -3.40 -15.49 -2.88
C GLY A 348 -3.18 -16.43 -1.69
N VAL A 349 -1.98 -17.02 -1.59
CA VAL A 349 -1.72 -18.04 -0.56
C VAL A 349 -1.45 -17.39 0.81
N LEU A 350 -0.41 -16.54 0.90
CA LEU A 350 0.04 -16.02 2.20
C LEU A 350 -0.93 -15.00 2.81
N SER A 351 -1.58 -14.18 1.99
CA SER A 351 -2.48 -13.12 2.48
C SER A 351 -3.94 -13.58 2.61
N ILE A 352 -4.46 -14.38 1.65
CA ILE A 352 -5.87 -14.75 1.63
C ILE A 352 -6.08 -16.20 2.13
N ALA A 353 -5.49 -17.20 1.48
CA ALA A 353 -5.79 -18.60 1.80
C ALA A 353 -5.33 -19.03 3.20
N LEU A 354 -4.16 -18.55 3.65
CA LEU A 354 -3.62 -18.83 4.98
C LEU A 354 -4.21 -17.94 6.08
N HIS A 355 -5.09 -16.98 5.75
CA HIS A 355 -5.63 -16.07 6.76
C HIS A 355 -6.36 -16.79 7.91
N PRO A 356 -7.23 -17.80 7.72
CA PRO A 356 -7.85 -18.52 8.82
C PRO A 356 -6.83 -19.17 9.77
N ILE A 357 -5.72 -19.68 9.22
CA ILE A 357 -4.64 -20.27 10.03
C ILE A 357 -3.86 -19.18 10.76
N LYS A 358 -3.65 -18.01 10.15
CA LYS A 358 -3.05 -16.85 10.84
C LYS A 358 -3.91 -16.34 12.00
N VAL A 359 -5.23 -16.44 11.92
CA VAL A 359 -6.12 -16.15 13.06
C VAL A 359 -5.86 -17.10 14.23
N VAL A 360 -5.74 -18.40 13.94
CA VAL A 360 -5.38 -19.40 14.96
C VAL A 360 -3.98 -19.11 15.52
N SER A 361 -3.00 -18.79 14.68
CA SER A 361 -1.66 -18.39 15.09
C SER A 361 -1.69 -17.18 16.06
N ALA A 362 -2.42 -16.13 15.71
CA ALA A 362 -2.57 -14.95 16.55
C ALA A 362 -3.23 -15.29 17.89
N ALA A 363 -4.29 -16.10 17.88
CA ALA A 363 -4.96 -16.54 19.10
C ALA A 363 -4.01 -17.35 20.03
N LEU A 364 -3.22 -18.27 19.47
CA LEU A 364 -2.23 -19.03 20.22
C LEU A 364 -1.15 -18.12 20.84
N LEU A 365 -0.69 -17.09 20.12
CA LEU A 365 0.27 -16.12 20.65
C LEU A 365 -0.31 -15.30 21.79
N VAL A 366 -1.55 -14.82 21.66
CA VAL A 366 -2.23 -14.05 22.72
C VAL A 366 -2.46 -14.93 23.95
N LEU A 367 -2.89 -16.19 23.76
CA LEU A 367 -3.04 -17.15 24.86
C LEU A 367 -1.70 -17.48 25.52
N SER A 368 -0.64 -17.66 24.74
CA SER A 368 0.72 -17.88 25.24
C SER A 368 1.21 -16.70 26.09
N LEU A 369 0.92 -15.46 25.66
CA LEU A 369 1.22 -14.27 26.46
C LEU A 369 0.43 -14.28 27.78
N GLY A 370 -0.87 -14.59 27.73
CA GLY A 370 -1.73 -14.72 28.92
C GLY A 370 -1.20 -15.75 29.92
N CYS A 371 -0.79 -16.93 29.43
CA CYS A 371 -0.16 -17.95 30.25
C CYS A 371 1.15 -17.48 30.89
N GLY A 372 1.95 -16.70 30.17
CA GLY A 372 3.17 -16.11 30.70
C GLY A 372 2.89 -15.10 31.83
N VAL A 373 1.87 -14.27 31.68
CA VAL A 373 1.42 -13.34 32.72
C VAL A 373 0.88 -14.09 33.96
N ASP A 374 0.06 -15.14 33.74
CA ASP A 374 -0.49 -15.94 34.80
C ASP A 374 0.61 -16.69 35.58
N ALA A 375 1.60 -17.24 34.87
CA ALA A 375 2.75 -17.89 35.48
C ALA A 375 3.60 -16.89 36.30
N LEU A 376 3.78 -15.68 35.79
CA LEU A 376 4.60 -14.64 36.45
C LEU A 376 3.91 -14.08 37.70
N LEU A 377 2.60 -13.84 37.64
CA LEU A 377 1.86 -13.17 38.72
C LEU A 377 1.27 -14.14 39.75
N PHE A 378 0.93 -15.35 39.33
CA PHE A 378 0.15 -16.30 40.14
C PHE A 378 0.81 -17.69 40.30
N ASP A 379 2.00 -17.88 39.73
CA ASP A 379 2.74 -19.15 39.72
C ASP A 379 1.91 -20.35 39.18
N ARG A 380 1.06 -20.06 38.20
CA ARG A 380 0.19 -21.06 37.57
C ARG A 380 0.72 -21.39 36.17
N VAL A 381 0.88 -22.67 35.90
CA VAL A 381 1.27 -23.17 34.57
C VAL A 381 0.09 -23.90 33.96
N LEU A 382 -0.48 -23.35 32.89
CA LEU A 382 -1.54 -24.00 32.13
C LEU A 382 -0.96 -25.11 31.24
N PRO A 383 -1.47 -26.37 31.33
CA PRO A 383 -0.94 -27.44 30.49
C PRO A 383 -1.14 -27.17 29.00
N GLY A 384 -0.09 -27.37 28.22
CA GLY A 384 -0.15 -27.36 26.76
C GLY A 384 0.06 -25.99 26.06
N LEU A 385 0.01 -24.88 26.81
CA LEU A 385 0.33 -23.54 26.26
C LEU A 385 1.55 -22.98 26.96
N ASN A 386 2.61 -22.67 26.19
CA ASN A 386 3.87 -22.23 26.72
C ASN A 386 4.08 -20.73 26.45
N PRO A 387 4.43 -19.91 27.49
CA PRO A 387 4.78 -18.51 27.33
C PRO A 387 5.95 -18.27 26.35
N GLU A 388 6.82 -19.25 26.17
CA GLU A 388 7.94 -19.15 25.24
C GLU A 388 7.51 -18.98 23.79
N TYR A 389 6.30 -19.42 23.39
CA TYR A 389 5.81 -19.19 22.03
C TYR A 389 5.69 -17.70 21.71
N PHE A 390 5.20 -16.91 22.68
CA PHE A 390 5.10 -15.47 22.52
C PHE A 390 6.48 -14.78 22.59
N ALA A 391 7.32 -15.20 23.56
CA ALA A 391 8.68 -14.70 23.66
C ALA A 391 9.48 -14.96 22.37
N ALA A 392 9.23 -16.12 21.81
CA ALA A 392 9.74 -16.52 20.54
C ALA A 392 9.28 -15.59 19.42
N ALA A 393 8.00 -15.37 19.26
CA ALA A 393 7.45 -14.50 18.22
C ALA A 393 7.97 -13.05 18.33
N ILE A 394 7.99 -12.48 19.54
CA ILE A 394 8.46 -11.11 19.74
C ILE A 394 9.94 -10.95 19.38
N SER A 395 10.78 -11.93 19.72
CA SER A 395 12.19 -11.92 19.36
C SER A 395 12.39 -12.01 17.84
N GLY A 396 11.60 -12.84 17.17
CA GLY A 396 11.60 -12.96 15.71
C GLY A 396 11.18 -11.66 15.02
N TYR A 397 10.09 -11.06 15.45
CA TYR A 397 9.64 -9.76 14.91
C TYR A 397 10.59 -8.61 15.21
N LEU A 398 11.21 -8.60 16.40
CA LEU A 398 12.25 -7.61 16.73
C LEU A 398 13.44 -7.73 15.76
N ALA A 399 13.92 -8.95 15.53
CA ALA A 399 15.01 -9.19 14.60
C ALA A 399 14.64 -8.79 13.16
N LEU A 400 13.46 -9.19 12.68
CA LEU A 400 12.95 -8.80 11.36
C LEU A 400 12.78 -7.29 11.23
N GLY A 401 12.23 -6.63 12.25
CA GLY A 401 12.03 -5.19 12.28
C GLY A 401 13.36 -4.43 12.26
N VAL A 402 14.37 -4.89 13.00
CA VAL A 402 15.72 -4.31 12.98
C VAL A 402 16.35 -4.48 11.59
N ILE A 403 16.27 -5.66 11.00
CA ILE A 403 16.77 -5.89 9.63
C ILE A 403 16.06 -4.98 8.63
N ALA A 404 14.74 -4.91 8.70
CA ALA A 404 13.94 -4.06 7.82
C ALA A 404 14.28 -2.57 7.99
N LEU A 405 14.46 -2.11 9.24
CA LEU A 405 14.85 -0.75 9.57
C LEU A 405 16.17 -0.35 8.90
N PHE A 406 17.19 -1.19 9.03
CA PHE A 406 18.52 -0.87 8.48
C PHE A 406 18.65 -1.18 7.00
N ALA A 407 17.93 -2.19 6.49
CA ALA A 407 18.03 -2.61 5.10
C ALA A 407 17.16 -1.78 4.14
N SER A 408 16.09 -1.15 4.64
CA SER A 408 15.03 -0.64 3.76
C SER A 408 14.50 0.74 4.15
N VAL A 409 14.50 1.11 5.43
CA VAL A 409 13.98 2.41 5.86
C VAL A 409 15.04 3.49 5.63
N PRO A 410 14.70 4.62 4.98
CA PRO A 410 15.61 5.76 4.79
C PRO A 410 16.17 6.25 6.11
N LYS A 411 17.42 6.74 6.12
CA LYS A 411 18.08 7.22 7.35
C LYS A 411 17.30 8.32 8.04
N SER A 412 16.73 9.25 7.27
CA SER A 412 15.90 10.34 7.76
C SER A 412 14.66 9.88 8.54
N GLU A 413 14.19 8.67 8.29
CA GLU A 413 12.97 8.11 8.89
C GLU A 413 13.25 7.16 10.05
N ARG A 414 14.50 6.72 10.23
CA ARG A 414 14.86 5.74 11.28
C ARG A 414 14.64 6.26 12.69
N ALA A 415 14.77 7.55 12.91
CA ALA A 415 14.62 8.14 14.24
C ALA A 415 13.20 7.94 14.81
N TYR A 416 12.16 8.01 13.99
CA TYR A 416 10.79 7.78 14.44
C TYR A 416 10.28 6.36 14.19
N ALA A 417 10.92 5.58 13.31
CA ALA A 417 10.60 4.18 13.08
C ALA A 417 11.22 3.24 14.14
N ALA A 418 12.45 3.51 14.60
CA ALA A 418 13.16 2.64 15.55
C ALA A 418 12.39 2.37 16.85
N PRO A 419 11.74 3.35 17.50
CA PRO A 419 10.97 3.12 18.74
C PRO A 419 9.76 2.18 18.54
N ILE A 420 9.27 2.04 17.31
CA ILE A 420 8.09 1.21 16.99
C ILE A 420 8.46 -0.26 16.75
N VAL A 421 9.70 -0.52 16.34
CA VAL A 421 10.16 -1.88 16.02
C VAL A 421 9.88 -2.91 17.14
N PRO A 422 10.14 -2.63 18.44
CA PRO A 422 9.85 -3.59 19.50
C PRO A 422 8.36 -3.92 19.67
N LEU A 423 7.49 -2.97 19.29
CA LEU A 423 6.03 -3.09 19.43
C LEU A 423 5.35 -3.58 18.15
N TYR A 424 6.11 -3.80 17.08
CA TYR A 424 5.53 -4.08 15.77
C TYR A 424 4.80 -5.41 15.71
N LEU A 425 5.20 -6.42 16.50
CA LEU A 425 4.44 -7.65 16.64
C LEU A 425 3.02 -7.38 17.17
N CYS A 426 2.88 -6.53 18.19
CA CYS A 426 1.55 -6.18 18.73
C CYS A 426 0.68 -5.52 17.65
N TYR A 427 1.28 -4.62 16.87
CA TYR A 427 0.58 -3.99 15.74
C TYR A 427 0.19 -5.01 14.67
N ALA A 428 1.06 -5.96 14.32
CA ALA A 428 0.76 -7.04 13.38
C ALA A 428 -0.37 -7.95 13.88
N LEU A 429 -0.39 -8.27 15.17
CA LEU A 429 -1.49 -9.04 15.77
C LEU A 429 -2.83 -8.28 15.74
N ILE A 430 -2.80 -6.97 16.02
CA ILE A 430 -4.00 -6.12 15.93
C ILE A 430 -4.52 -6.08 14.48
N HIS A 431 -3.65 -6.12 13.47
CA HIS A 431 -4.03 -6.18 12.05
C HIS A 431 -4.84 -7.42 11.69
N VAL A 432 -4.66 -8.53 12.39
CA VAL A 432 -5.42 -9.76 12.15
C VAL A 432 -6.92 -9.53 12.36
N ILE A 433 -7.31 -8.62 13.27
CA ILE A 433 -8.72 -8.36 13.59
C ILE A 433 -9.47 -7.70 12.40
N PRO A 434 -9.08 -6.51 11.89
CA PRO A 434 -9.77 -5.91 10.74
C PRO A 434 -9.65 -6.77 9.48
N MET A 435 -8.56 -7.52 9.31
CA MET A 435 -8.41 -8.48 8.22
C MET A 435 -9.44 -9.59 8.32
N THR A 436 -9.68 -10.15 9.52
CA THR A 436 -10.71 -11.16 9.75
C THR A 436 -12.10 -10.61 9.47
N VAL A 437 -12.40 -9.40 9.96
CA VAL A 437 -13.70 -8.77 9.70
C VAL A 437 -13.90 -8.52 8.21
N GLY A 438 -12.89 -8.03 7.48
CA GLY A 438 -12.95 -7.86 6.03
C GLY A 438 -13.16 -9.17 5.29
N TYR A 439 -12.49 -10.24 5.73
CA TYR A 439 -12.64 -11.60 5.21
C TYR A 439 -14.08 -12.11 5.40
N LEU A 440 -14.58 -12.04 6.64
CA LEU A 440 -15.94 -12.47 6.98
C LEU A 440 -16.99 -11.63 6.25
N ASN A 441 -16.75 -10.32 6.11
CA ASN A 441 -17.63 -9.40 5.38
C ASN A 441 -17.80 -9.82 3.91
N TYR A 442 -16.69 -10.16 3.24
CA TYR A 442 -16.74 -10.62 1.85
C TYR A 442 -17.56 -11.92 1.71
N PHE A 443 -17.25 -12.93 2.51
CA PHE A 443 -17.94 -14.23 2.42
C PHE A 443 -19.39 -14.15 2.87
N SER A 444 -19.70 -13.39 3.92
CA SER A 444 -21.09 -13.19 4.39
C SER A 444 -21.92 -12.47 3.33
N LEU A 445 -21.37 -11.45 2.67
CA LEU A 445 -22.05 -10.77 1.58
C LEU A 445 -22.28 -11.72 0.37
N LYS A 446 -21.28 -12.53 0.03
CA LYS A 446 -21.35 -13.48 -1.09
C LYS A 446 -22.34 -14.62 -0.87
N LEU A 447 -22.36 -15.17 0.36
CA LEU A 447 -23.17 -16.37 0.69
C LEU A 447 -24.57 -16.01 1.21
N PHE A 448 -24.66 -14.98 2.03
CA PHE A 448 -25.89 -14.64 2.79
C PHE A 448 -26.49 -13.29 2.39
N ARG A 449 -25.84 -12.54 1.50
CA ARG A 449 -26.22 -11.18 1.11
C ARG A 449 -26.32 -10.21 2.29
N ARG A 450 -25.61 -10.47 3.36
CA ARG A 450 -25.58 -9.66 4.58
C ARG A 450 -24.16 -9.20 4.88
N ARG A 451 -24.03 -7.92 5.26
CA ARG A 451 -22.76 -7.37 5.76
C ARG A 451 -22.68 -7.56 7.27
N ILE A 452 -21.53 -7.97 7.78
CA ILE A 452 -21.21 -8.06 9.21
C ILE A 452 -20.77 -6.70 9.72
N TYR A 453 -20.07 -5.92 8.90
CA TYR A 453 -19.56 -4.59 9.22
C TYR A 453 -19.90 -3.62 8.10
N GLN A 454 -20.50 -2.48 8.44
CA GLN A 454 -20.75 -1.37 7.52
C GLN A 454 -19.72 -0.28 7.77
N ASP A 455 -19.07 0.14 6.72
CA ASP A 455 -18.11 1.22 6.72
C ASP A 455 -18.79 2.52 6.27
N HIS A 456 -18.31 3.66 6.79
CA HIS A 456 -18.82 4.98 6.43
C HIS A 456 -18.65 5.32 4.94
N TYR A 457 -17.64 4.75 4.27
CA TYR A 457 -17.40 5.00 2.85
C TYR A 457 -18.32 4.23 1.90
N GLU A 458 -18.95 3.17 2.37
CA GLU A 458 -19.88 2.35 1.59
C GLU A 458 -21.34 2.50 2.02
N SER A 459 -21.68 3.44 2.90
CA SER A 459 -23.08 3.72 3.20
C SER A 459 -23.84 3.93 1.88
N PRO A 460 -24.97 3.24 1.65
CA PRO A 460 -25.79 3.55 0.50
C PRO A 460 -26.11 5.05 0.56
N ALA A 461 -26.03 5.74 -0.57
CA ALA A 461 -26.63 7.05 -0.68
C ALA A 461 -28.05 6.94 -0.09
N ASP A 462 -28.37 7.82 0.87
CA ASP A 462 -29.66 7.84 1.54
C ASP A 462 -30.77 7.74 0.47
N PRO A 463 -31.62 6.72 0.47
CA PRO A 463 -32.67 6.57 -0.53
C PRO A 463 -33.64 7.77 -0.54
N SER A 464 -33.66 8.59 0.53
CA SER A 464 -34.44 9.84 0.61
C SER A 464 -33.85 10.97 -0.24
N ALA A 465 -32.57 10.92 -0.63
CA ALA A 465 -31.96 11.92 -1.51
C ALA A 465 -32.27 11.71 -3.01
N SER A 466 -32.87 10.58 -3.39
CA SER A 466 -33.26 10.28 -4.78
C SER A 466 -34.72 10.69 -5.13
N ALA A 467 -35.46 11.26 -4.18
CA ALA A 467 -36.84 11.70 -4.36
C ALA A 467 -36.97 13.23 -4.40
N HIS A 468 -36.25 13.88 -5.31
CA HIS A 468 -36.67 15.21 -5.75
C HIS A 468 -37.37 15.06 -7.11
N PRO A 469 -38.65 15.50 -7.19
CA PRO A 469 -39.42 15.42 -8.43
C PRO A 469 -38.81 16.39 -9.44
N THR A 470 -38.60 15.90 -10.64
CA THR A 470 -38.40 16.70 -11.85
C THR A 470 -39.53 17.72 -11.99
N GLY A 471 -39.33 18.89 -11.42
CA GLY A 471 -40.11 20.09 -11.71
C GLY A 471 -39.63 20.70 -13.00
N LEU A 472 -40.34 20.45 -14.09
CA LEU A 472 -40.35 21.27 -15.29
C LEU A 472 -40.59 22.72 -14.90
N ILE A 473 -39.64 23.61 -15.20
CA ILE A 473 -39.93 25.03 -15.35
C ILE A 473 -39.55 25.41 -16.77
N GLN A 474 -40.54 25.91 -17.46
CA GLN A 474 -40.52 26.47 -18.80
C GLN A 474 -39.51 27.62 -18.97
#